data_5214c599f553c5ea6fb6e387a851a02d
#
_entry.id   5214c599f553c5ea6fb6e387a851a02d
#
_cell.length_a   1.000
_cell.length_b   1.000
_cell.length_c   1.000
_cell.angle_alpha   90.00
_cell.angle_beta   90.00
_cell.angle_gamma   90.00
#
_symmetry.space_group_name_H-M   'P 1'
#
loop_
_entity.id
_entity.type
_entity.pdbx_description
1 polymer ?
#
loop_
_entity_poly.entity_id
_entity_poly.type
_entity_poly.pdbx_seq_one_letter_code
_entity_poly.pdbx_strand_id
1 'polypeptide(L)'
;MESSWGEGPSIYQPTELLAFVQSGDLIGVLNDFKQTDRWSGPTTRALVSALEAAVAEQPALFISTFPSLLNAKRPYQYGILSGLKQAWDASAKSTSDIDWNDAWYKILDFLLQLISPVHFWREKVDPDPDFCPSRDWIPPVIADFLRSGTRDDKHAYPSELLPKALVIIELLLENAETGSAPTDDPMHMAINSPKGKAIEALFSHALRQCRVSDKTSGSHTETWASLQSIFSKELGKTKGENFEFSTLAASYLANIQYLSETWLTQSIGKIFSKEFPDNFNSALGGFVYSEPTKLTYRLLVNAGAIDTAVQSYEGKTQIKDRLIERIALAYLWGEETLESPRFSWWFQKSEVHALSAVSHYFWSISKQEITEEQVKLIMQFWKKCVDVVHKEDSSSDQLFSSLSRLACYVDSISATEEALMAAVAPFAHVGHNVDWFIESLERLADVNPQVISRLLTIVLDTHDPMFDFEDRLKSIALKFSQHQMNTEAIRLVDRLRRLRGMPELYEHLIKKMKAM
;
A
#
# COMPACT_ATOMS: atom_id res chain seq x y z
N MET A 1 -18.21 -18.51 -32.94
CA MET A 1 -19.08 -17.81 -31.96
C MET A 1 -18.17 -17.16 -30.96
N GLU A 2 -17.95 -15.87 -31.11
CA GLU A 2 -17.24 -15.09 -30.11
C GLU A 2 -18.19 -14.88 -28.93
N SER A 3 -17.88 -15.48 -27.78
CA SER A 3 -18.58 -15.22 -26.54
C SER A 3 -18.10 -13.88 -26.00
N SER A 4 -18.78 -12.79 -26.31
CA SER A 4 -18.55 -11.52 -25.63
C SER A 4 -19.14 -11.60 -24.22
N TRP A 5 -18.29 -11.71 -23.21
CA TRP A 5 -18.65 -11.46 -21.82
C TRP A 5 -18.71 -9.95 -21.62
N GLY A 6 -19.84 -9.32 -21.87
CA GLY A 6 -20.05 -7.88 -21.72
C GLY A 6 -21.45 -7.59 -21.18
N GLU A 7 -21.60 -6.39 -20.62
CA GLU A 7 -22.93 -5.82 -20.37
C GLU A 7 -23.73 -5.85 -21.69
N GLY A 8 -24.99 -6.26 -21.66
CA GLY A 8 -25.85 -6.20 -22.85
C GLY A 8 -25.96 -4.77 -23.40
N PRO A 9 -26.59 -4.55 -24.54
CA PRO A 9 -26.75 -3.21 -25.08
C PRO A 9 -27.61 -2.34 -24.15
N SER A 10 -27.33 -1.03 -24.10
CA SER A 10 -28.27 -0.07 -23.52
C SER A 10 -29.42 0.20 -24.50
N ILE A 11 -30.64 0.41 -23.95
CA ILE A 11 -31.80 0.79 -24.79
C ILE A 11 -31.67 2.24 -25.32
N TYR A 12 -30.98 3.11 -24.56
CA TYR A 12 -30.73 4.50 -24.93
C TYR A 12 -29.24 4.81 -24.89
N GLN A 13 -28.81 5.61 -25.85
CA GLN A 13 -27.45 6.16 -25.85
C GLN A 13 -27.35 7.38 -24.90
N PRO A 14 -26.16 7.77 -24.43
CA PRO A 14 -26.00 8.96 -23.58
C PRO A 14 -26.64 10.25 -24.18
N THR A 15 -26.50 10.47 -25.47
CA THR A 15 -27.09 11.63 -26.17
C THR A 15 -28.61 11.64 -26.15
N GLU A 16 -29.26 10.49 -26.22
CA GLU A 16 -30.72 10.38 -26.10
C GLU A 16 -31.17 10.67 -24.65
N LEU A 17 -30.41 10.21 -23.65
CA LEU A 17 -30.67 10.50 -22.23
C LEU A 17 -30.56 12.00 -21.96
N LEU A 18 -29.60 12.71 -22.55
CA LEU A 18 -29.49 14.16 -22.45
C LEU A 18 -30.72 14.86 -23.04
N ALA A 19 -31.26 14.39 -24.17
CA ALA A 19 -32.49 14.93 -24.74
C ALA A 19 -33.70 14.73 -23.80
N PHE A 20 -33.81 13.57 -23.14
CA PHE A 20 -34.87 13.33 -22.13
C PHE A 20 -34.73 14.21 -20.89
N VAL A 21 -33.51 14.57 -20.46
CA VAL A 21 -33.35 15.58 -19.38
C VAL A 21 -33.91 16.93 -19.83
N GLN A 22 -33.60 17.35 -21.04
CA GLN A 22 -34.05 18.67 -21.58
C GLN A 22 -35.57 18.71 -21.75
N SER A 23 -36.23 17.62 -22.19
CA SER A 23 -37.69 17.55 -22.31
C SER A 23 -38.42 17.37 -20.97
N GLY A 24 -37.72 16.97 -19.91
CA GLY A 24 -38.29 16.67 -18.58
C GLY A 24 -38.84 15.23 -18.46
N ASP A 25 -38.65 14.38 -19.47
CA ASP A 25 -39.23 13.02 -19.52
C ASP A 25 -38.32 11.94 -18.91
N LEU A 26 -37.06 12.29 -18.52
CA LEU A 26 -36.03 11.33 -18.12
C LEU A 26 -36.53 10.31 -17.09
N ILE A 27 -37.18 10.75 -16.02
CA ILE A 27 -37.60 9.87 -14.92
C ILE A 27 -38.66 8.86 -15.35
N GLY A 28 -39.62 9.30 -16.17
CA GLY A 28 -40.61 8.43 -16.76
C GLY A 28 -39.94 7.33 -17.61
N VAL A 29 -39.08 7.75 -18.54
CA VAL A 29 -38.35 6.84 -19.43
C VAL A 29 -37.49 5.81 -18.68
N LEU A 30 -36.75 6.25 -17.67
CA LEU A 30 -35.92 5.37 -16.85
C LEU A 30 -36.76 4.40 -16.02
N ASN A 31 -37.82 4.89 -15.35
CA ASN A 31 -38.62 4.07 -14.45
C ASN A 31 -39.54 3.08 -15.21
N ASP A 32 -39.95 3.42 -16.43
CA ASP A 32 -40.79 2.55 -17.28
C ASP A 32 -39.98 1.44 -17.94
N PHE A 33 -38.64 1.57 -18.03
CA PHE A 33 -37.81 0.51 -18.60
C PHE A 33 -37.93 -0.78 -17.79
N LYS A 34 -38.16 -1.89 -18.52
CA LYS A 34 -38.19 -3.26 -17.99
C LYS A 34 -37.28 -4.13 -18.84
N GLN A 35 -36.29 -4.70 -18.20
CA GLN A 35 -35.44 -5.71 -18.82
C GLN A 35 -36.28 -6.96 -19.15
N THR A 36 -36.29 -7.38 -20.40
CA THR A 36 -37.09 -8.54 -20.86
C THR A 36 -36.25 -9.79 -21.05
N ASP A 37 -35.01 -9.64 -21.45
CA ASP A 37 -34.07 -10.76 -21.63
C ASP A 37 -32.69 -10.38 -21.16
N ARG A 38 -32.11 -11.24 -20.34
CA ARG A 38 -30.78 -11.09 -19.78
C ARG A 38 -29.66 -11.26 -20.81
N TRP A 39 -29.89 -12.10 -21.84
CA TRP A 39 -28.83 -12.57 -22.72
C TRP A 39 -28.80 -11.92 -24.08
N SER A 40 -29.92 -11.42 -24.56
CA SER A 40 -30.05 -10.93 -25.93
C SER A 40 -30.67 -9.52 -26.07
N GLY A 41 -31.17 -8.95 -24.96
CA GLY A 41 -31.85 -7.65 -24.96
C GLY A 41 -31.10 -6.56 -24.21
N PRO A 42 -31.67 -5.32 -24.23
CA PRO A 42 -31.17 -4.24 -23.41
C PRO A 42 -31.26 -4.56 -21.91
N THR A 43 -30.18 -4.22 -21.17
CA THR A 43 -30.10 -4.50 -19.73
C THR A 43 -30.20 -3.22 -18.90
N THR A 44 -30.70 -3.34 -17.67
CA THR A 44 -30.74 -2.23 -16.71
C THR A 44 -29.31 -1.73 -16.41
N ARG A 45 -28.34 -2.63 -16.30
CA ARG A 45 -26.95 -2.30 -16.04
C ARG A 45 -26.34 -1.44 -17.17
N ALA A 46 -26.56 -1.83 -18.42
CA ALA A 46 -26.09 -1.05 -19.57
C ALA A 46 -26.75 0.33 -19.65
N LEU A 47 -28.05 0.42 -19.28
CA LEU A 47 -28.74 1.71 -19.19
C LEU A 47 -28.17 2.58 -18.06
N VAL A 48 -27.79 2.00 -16.91
CA VAL A 48 -27.09 2.72 -15.84
C VAL A 48 -25.74 3.24 -16.32
N SER A 49 -24.95 2.42 -17.01
CA SER A 49 -23.66 2.84 -17.57
C SER A 49 -23.81 3.98 -18.61
N ALA A 50 -24.85 3.91 -19.46
CA ALA A 50 -25.15 5.01 -20.39
C ALA A 50 -25.58 6.31 -19.67
N LEU A 51 -26.34 6.17 -18.57
CA LEU A 51 -26.73 7.31 -17.73
C LEU A 51 -25.52 7.93 -17.01
N GLU A 52 -24.62 7.11 -16.45
CA GLU A 52 -23.35 7.57 -15.87
C GLU A 52 -22.55 8.42 -16.88
N ALA A 53 -22.41 7.93 -18.11
CA ALA A 53 -21.71 8.64 -19.16
C ALA A 53 -22.40 9.98 -19.51
N ALA A 54 -23.73 10.00 -19.65
CA ALA A 54 -24.49 11.22 -19.90
C ALA A 54 -24.34 12.26 -18.78
N VAL A 55 -24.38 11.82 -17.52
CA VAL A 55 -24.17 12.69 -16.34
C VAL A 55 -22.74 13.22 -16.31
N ALA A 56 -21.75 12.37 -16.59
CA ALA A 56 -20.35 12.78 -16.61
C ALA A 56 -20.06 13.80 -17.73
N GLU A 57 -20.74 13.68 -18.87
CA GLU A 57 -20.61 14.60 -20.01
C GLU A 57 -21.24 15.98 -19.73
N GLN A 58 -22.45 16.01 -19.17
CA GLN A 58 -23.20 17.26 -18.92
C GLN A 58 -23.79 17.33 -17.50
N PRO A 59 -22.97 17.37 -16.44
CA PRO A 59 -23.43 17.30 -15.05
C PRO A 59 -24.37 18.46 -14.67
N ALA A 60 -24.19 19.65 -15.22
CA ALA A 60 -25.02 20.82 -14.93
C ALA A 60 -26.51 20.61 -15.25
N LEU A 61 -26.83 19.87 -16.33
CA LEU A 61 -28.21 19.56 -16.70
C LEU A 61 -28.88 18.69 -15.63
N PHE A 62 -28.19 17.66 -15.13
CA PHE A 62 -28.71 16.76 -14.11
C PHE A 62 -28.84 17.46 -12.74
N ILE A 63 -27.89 18.31 -12.36
CA ILE A 63 -27.94 19.08 -11.11
C ILE A 63 -29.17 20.00 -11.08
N SER A 64 -29.57 20.56 -12.22
CA SER A 64 -30.76 21.40 -12.30
C SER A 64 -32.07 20.64 -12.07
N THR A 65 -32.05 19.31 -12.22
CA THR A 65 -33.24 18.45 -12.13
C THR A 65 -33.28 17.56 -10.86
N PHE A 66 -32.40 17.77 -9.89
CA PHE A 66 -32.30 16.97 -8.66
C PHE A 66 -33.62 16.67 -7.96
N PRO A 67 -34.59 17.59 -7.79
CA PRO A 67 -35.84 17.26 -7.12
C PRO A 67 -36.61 16.11 -7.80
N SER A 68 -36.57 16.03 -9.15
CA SER A 68 -37.20 14.93 -9.88
C SER A 68 -36.43 13.63 -9.78
N LEU A 69 -35.08 13.68 -9.69
CA LEU A 69 -34.20 12.52 -9.61
C LEU A 69 -34.35 11.73 -8.32
N LEU A 70 -34.89 12.33 -7.25
CA LEU A 70 -35.28 11.61 -6.03
C LEU A 70 -36.31 10.50 -6.29
N ASN A 71 -37.12 10.61 -7.34
CA ASN A 71 -38.14 9.65 -7.73
C ASN A 71 -37.62 8.57 -8.70
N ALA A 72 -36.36 8.62 -9.10
CA ALA A 72 -35.73 7.59 -9.91
C ALA A 72 -35.54 6.29 -9.10
N LYS A 73 -35.64 5.11 -9.77
CA LYS A 73 -35.29 3.84 -9.15
C LYS A 73 -33.82 3.83 -8.71
N ARG A 74 -33.48 2.99 -7.71
CA ARG A 74 -32.14 2.92 -7.11
C ARG A 74 -30.99 2.75 -8.08
N PRO A 75 -31.07 1.87 -9.12
CA PRO A 75 -30.02 1.77 -10.12
C PRO A 75 -29.68 3.10 -10.78
N TYR A 76 -30.67 3.90 -11.10
CA TYR A 76 -30.49 5.19 -11.77
C TYR A 76 -29.98 6.27 -10.81
N GLN A 77 -30.43 6.26 -9.53
CA GLN A 77 -29.87 7.13 -8.50
C GLN A 77 -28.36 6.87 -8.32
N TYR A 78 -27.97 5.59 -8.29
CA TYR A 78 -26.55 5.21 -8.28
C TYR A 78 -25.82 5.74 -9.51
N GLY A 79 -26.36 5.52 -10.73
CA GLY A 79 -25.74 5.98 -11.99
C GLY A 79 -25.55 7.51 -12.02
N ILE A 80 -26.52 8.27 -11.50
CA ILE A 80 -26.41 9.73 -11.38
C ILE A 80 -25.26 10.12 -10.44
N LEU A 81 -25.16 9.50 -9.27
CA LEU A 81 -24.12 9.79 -8.27
C LEU A 81 -22.73 9.41 -8.81
N SER A 82 -22.62 8.25 -9.44
CA SER A 82 -21.38 7.77 -10.06
C SER A 82 -20.92 8.71 -11.18
N GLY A 83 -21.84 9.13 -12.07
CA GLY A 83 -21.54 10.07 -13.14
C GLY A 83 -21.13 11.46 -12.64
N LEU A 84 -21.79 11.99 -11.59
CA LEU A 84 -21.40 13.25 -10.95
C LEU A 84 -20.00 13.17 -10.35
N LYS A 85 -19.69 12.05 -9.66
CA LYS A 85 -18.34 11.82 -9.13
C LYS A 85 -17.30 11.77 -10.24
N GLN A 86 -17.57 11.08 -11.34
CA GLN A 86 -16.67 11.02 -12.50
C GLN A 86 -16.43 12.43 -13.08
N ALA A 87 -17.49 13.25 -13.26
CA ALA A 87 -17.38 14.62 -13.71
C ALA A 87 -16.53 15.49 -12.78
N TRP A 88 -16.75 15.35 -11.47
CA TRP A 88 -15.95 16.04 -10.45
C TRP A 88 -14.47 15.63 -10.53
N ASP A 89 -14.16 14.33 -10.54
CA ASP A 89 -12.78 13.84 -10.59
C ASP A 89 -12.07 14.28 -11.88
N ALA A 90 -12.80 14.34 -13.01
CA ALA A 90 -12.27 14.83 -14.28
C ALA A 90 -11.97 16.34 -14.27
N SER A 91 -12.76 17.13 -13.53
CA SER A 91 -12.61 18.59 -13.45
C SER A 91 -11.32 19.03 -12.74
N ALA A 92 -10.67 18.12 -11.99
CA ALA A 92 -9.34 18.38 -11.44
C ALA A 92 -8.23 18.55 -12.49
N LYS A 93 -8.44 18.02 -13.70
CA LYS A 93 -7.45 17.98 -14.79
C LYS A 93 -7.79 18.85 -15.99
N SER A 94 -9.02 19.34 -16.08
CA SER A 94 -9.51 20.12 -17.22
C SER A 94 -10.38 21.27 -16.73
N THR A 95 -10.40 22.36 -17.51
CA THR A 95 -11.38 23.45 -17.29
C THR A 95 -12.79 22.92 -17.57
N SER A 96 -13.68 23.09 -16.61
CA SER A 96 -15.10 22.71 -16.71
C SER A 96 -15.94 23.97 -16.84
N ASP A 97 -16.99 23.93 -17.68
CA ASP A 97 -17.95 25.03 -17.83
C ASP A 97 -18.94 25.13 -16.64
N ILE A 98 -18.84 24.21 -15.68
CA ILE A 98 -19.69 24.16 -14.49
C ILE A 98 -19.06 24.93 -13.32
N ASP A 99 -19.85 25.75 -12.63
CA ASP A 99 -19.50 26.27 -11.31
C ASP A 99 -19.67 25.19 -10.25
N TRP A 100 -18.58 24.49 -9.96
CA TRP A 100 -18.58 23.43 -8.95
C TRP A 100 -18.85 23.95 -7.53
N ASN A 101 -18.59 25.23 -7.25
CA ASN A 101 -18.92 25.78 -5.94
C ASN A 101 -20.44 25.78 -5.74
N ASP A 102 -21.19 26.35 -6.69
CA ASP A 102 -22.67 26.33 -6.66
C ASP A 102 -23.22 24.89 -6.76
N ALA A 103 -22.62 24.07 -7.61
CA ALA A 103 -23.01 22.66 -7.78
C ALA A 103 -22.97 21.88 -6.46
N TRP A 104 -21.92 22.04 -5.66
CA TRP A 104 -21.78 21.31 -4.38
C TRP A 104 -22.84 21.65 -3.36
N TYR A 105 -23.36 22.88 -3.30
CA TYR A 105 -24.51 23.21 -2.46
C TYR A 105 -25.73 22.34 -2.81
N LYS A 106 -26.04 22.22 -4.10
CA LYS A 106 -27.16 21.44 -4.60
C LYS A 106 -26.92 19.93 -4.45
N ILE A 107 -25.68 19.47 -4.69
CA ILE A 107 -25.30 18.06 -4.51
C ILE A 107 -25.50 17.63 -3.06
N LEU A 108 -24.98 18.38 -2.08
CA LEU A 108 -25.14 18.01 -0.67
C LEU A 108 -26.60 18.03 -0.22
N ASP A 109 -27.42 18.97 -0.73
CA ASP A 109 -28.86 18.98 -0.46
C ASP A 109 -29.55 17.74 -1.04
N PHE A 110 -29.22 17.35 -2.26
CA PHE A 110 -29.74 16.13 -2.90
C PHE A 110 -29.32 14.88 -2.14
N LEU A 111 -28.04 14.74 -1.75
CA LEU A 111 -27.54 13.61 -0.98
C LEU A 111 -28.28 13.48 0.34
N LEU A 112 -28.44 14.60 1.06
CA LEU A 112 -29.13 14.62 2.36
C LEU A 112 -30.59 14.21 2.21
N GLN A 113 -31.31 14.75 1.21
CA GLN A 113 -32.69 14.37 0.93
C GLN A 113 -32.84 12.89 0.55
N LEU A 114 -31.87 12.33 -0.19
CA LEU A 114 -31.89 10.95 -0.64
C LEU A 114 -31.76 9.96 0.52
N ILE A 115 -30.85 10.20 1.48
CA ILE A 115 -30.53 9.23 2.54
C ILE A 115 -31.11 9.54 3.91
N SER A 116 -31.70 10.73 4.16
CA SER A 116 -32.32 11.05 5.45
C SER A 116 -33.59 10.24 5.75
N PRO A 117 -34.40 9.84 4.76
CA PRO A 117 -35.62 9.10 5.06
C PRO A 117 -35.33 7.70 5.62
N VAL A 118 -35.95 7.37 6.76
CA VAL A 118 -35.77 6.05 7.42
C VAL A 118 -36.10 4.89 6.49
N HIS A 119 -37.08 5.05 5.59
CA HIS A 119 -37.44 4.00 4.64
C HIS A 119 -36.33 3.65 3.65
N PHE A 120 -35.42 4.61 3.33
CA PHE A 120 -34.24 4.32 2.49
C PHE A 120 -33.40 3.20 3.11
N TRP A 121 -33.10 3.28 4.39
CA TRP A 121 -32.24 2.31 5.10
C TRP A 121 -32.94 0.97 5.40
N ARG A 122 -34.28 0.97 5.47
CA ARG A 122 -35.10 -0.23 5.73
C ARG A 122 -35.57 -0.95 4.47
N GLU A 123 -35.26 -0.40 3.30
CA GLU A 123 -35.58 -1.02 2.02
C GLU A 123 -34.90 -2.36 1.91
N LYS A 124 -35.69 -3.43 1.65
CA LYS A 124 -35.15 -4.76 1.41
C LYS A 124 -34.50 -4.80 0.03
N VAL A 125 -33.30 -5.33 -0.02
CA VAL A 125 -32.54 -5.55 -1.25
C VAL A 125 -32.52 -7.05 -1.52
N ASP A 126 -33.21 -7.47 -2.57
CA ASP A 126 -33.13 -8.84 -3.02
C ASP A 126 -31.86 -9.04 -3.86
N PRO A 127 -31.18 -10.20 -3.74
CA PRO A 127 -30.03 -10.51 -4.59
C PRO A 127 -30.42 -10.44 -6.06
N ASP A 128 -29.75 -9.57 -6.81
CA ASP A 128 -29.94 -9.44 -8.25
C ASP A 128 -28.87 -10.28 -8.99
N PRO A 129 -29.28 -11.32 -9.76
CA PRO A 129 -28.36 -12.14 -10.52
C PRO A 129 -27.62 -11.36 -11.62
N ASP A 130 -28.12 -10.19 -12.01
CA ASP A 130 -27.52 -9.32 -13.03
C ASP A 130 -26.54 -8.30 -12.46
N PHE A 131 -26.27 -8.33 -11.14
CA PHE A 131 -25.41 -7.39 -10.46
C PHE A 131 -25.78 -5.92 -10.75
N CYS A 132 -27.08 -5.64 -10.86
CA CYS A 132 -27.56 -4.28 -11.05
C CYS A 132 -27.42 -3.47 -9.75
N PRO A 133 -27.01 -2.21 -9.81
CA PRO A 133 -26.90 -1.37 -8.64
C PRO A 133 -28.23 -1.32 -7.85
N SER A 134 -28.13 -1.48 -6.55
CA SER A 134 -29.26 -1.44 -5.62
C SER A 134 -29.09 -0.30 -4.60
N ARG A 135 -29.99 -0.23 -3.62
CA ARG A 135 -29.87 0.68 -2.49
C ARG A 135 -28.49 0.57 -1.82
N ASP A 136 -27.93 -0.65 -1.70
CA ASP A 136 -26.67 -0.88 -0.99
C ASP A 136 -25.44 -0.30 -1.70
N TRP A 137 -25.55 0.03 -2.98
CA TRP A 137 -24.48 0.66 -3.75
C TRP A 137 -24.44 2.19 -3.56
N ILE A 138 -25.52 2.79 -3.06
CA ILE A 138 -25.64 4.24 -2.92
C ILE A 138 -24.77 4.79 -1.77
N PRO A 139 -24.80 4.24 -0.53
CA PRO A 139 -23.98 4.75 0.57
C PRO A 139 -22.48 4.77 0.27
N PRO A 140 -21.85 3.71 -0.29
CA PRO A 140 -20.42 3.75 -0.61
C PRO A 140 -20.08 4.76 -1.71
N VAL A 141 -20.90 4.96 -2.75
CA VAL A 141 -20.62 5.98 -3.76
C VAL A 141 -20.75 7.40 -3.21
N ILE A 142 -21.69 7.65 -2.29
CA ILE A 142 -21.78 8.93 -1.57
C ILE A 142 -20.54 9.18 -0.74
N ALA A 143 -20.09 8.19 0.03
CA ALA A 143 -18.89 8.30 0.86
C ALA A 143 -17.64 8.60 0.01
N ASP A 144 -17.45 7.87 -1.10
CA ASP A 144 -16.34 8.10 -2.03
C ASP A 144 -16.41 9.49 -2.69
N PHE A 145 -17.61 9.98 -3.00
CA PHE A 145 -17.80 11.31 -3.57
C PHE A 145 -17.45 12.42 -2.56
N LEU A 146 -17.92 12.32 -1.31
CA LEU A 146 -17.55 13.24 -0.24
C LEU A 146 -16.04 13.21 0.03
N ARG A 147 -15.44 12.03 0.04
CA ARG A 147 -13.98 11.88 0.19
C ARG A 147 -13.23 12.56 -0.95
N SER A 148 -13.66 12.38 -2.19
CA SER A 148 -13.05 13.03 -3.36
C SER A 148 -13.12 14.56 -3.24
N GLY A 149 -14.20 15.12 -2.72
CA GLY A 149 -14.37 16.56 -2.48
C GLY A 149 -13.63 17.13 -1.26
N THR A 150 -12.89 16.31 -0.48
CA THR A 150 -12.13 16.75 0.70
C THR A 150 -10.66 16.31 0.69
N ARG A 151 -10.28 15.42 -0.21
CA ARG A 151 -8.95 14.80 -0.23
C ARG A 151 -7.84 15.79 -0.60
N ASP A 152 -8.08 16.66 -1.58
CA ASP A 152 -7.10 17.61 -2.10
C ASP A 152 -7.60 19.04 -1.86
N ASP A 153 -6.83 19.86 -1.13
CA ASP A 153 -7.19 21.25 -0.83
C ASP A 153 -7.29 22.15 -2.07
N LYS A 154 -6.65 21.78 -3.19
CA LYS A 154 -6.73 22.51 -4.46
C LYS A 154 -7.99 22.17 -5.26
N HIS A 155 -8.53 20.97 -5.04
CA HIS A 155 -9.73 20.46 -5.69
C HIS A 155 -10.69 19.94 -4.63
N ALA A 156 -11.40 20.84 -3.97
CA ALA A 156 -12.29 20.54 -2.87
C ALA A 156 -13.53 21.46 -2.88
N TYR A 157 -14.66 20.96 -2.39
CA TYR A 157 -15.83 21.79 -2.24
C TYR A 157 -15.62 22.92 -1.20
N PRO A 158 -16.44 24.00 -1.25
CA PRO A 158 -16.31 25.12 -0.31
C PRO A 158 -16.30 24.72 1.16
N SER A 159 -15.43 25.36 1.96
CA SER A 159 -15.26 25.01 3.39
C SER A 159 -16.50 25.24 4.24
N GLU A 160 -17.36 26.17 3.86
CA GLU A 160 -18.66 26.43 4.51
C GLU A 160 -19.66 25.28 4.37
N LEU A 161 -19.40 24.35 3.45
CA LEU A 161 -20.21 23.14 3.28
C LEU A 161 -19.78 21.97 4.18
N LEU A 162 -18.60 22.07 4.82
CA LEU A 162 -18.11 21.01 5.72
C LEU A 162 -19.13 20.60 6.80
N PRO A 163 -19.82 21.49 7.50
CA PRO A 163 -20.82 21.08 8.49
C PRO A 163 -21.96 20.22 7.90
N LYS A 164 -22.45 20.57 6.70
CA LYS A 164 -23.50 19.80 6.02
C LYS A 164 -22.98 18.43 5.57
N ALA A 165 -21.78 18.37 5.02
CA ALA A 165 -21.14 17.10 4.64
C ALA A 165 -20.93 16.17 5.84
N LEU A 166 -20.59 16.73 7.02
CA LEU A 166 -20.45 15.94 8.25
C LEU A 166 -21.75 15.26 8.65
N VAL A 167 -22.89 15.94 8.55
CA VAL A 167 -24.22 15.34 8.81
C VAL A 167 -24.47 14.12 7.90
N ILE A 168 -24.10 14.21 6.62
CA ILE A 168 -24.22 13.08 5.69
C ILE A 168 -23.29 11.94 6.11
N ILE A 169 -22.04 12.24 6.47
CA ILE A 169 -21.06 11.23 6.92
C ILE A 169 -21.58 10.54 8.20
N GLU A 170 -22.14 11.27 9.17
CA GLU A 170 -22.71 10.67 10.38
C GLU A 170 -23.87 9.74 10.06
N LEU A 171 -24.78 10.10 9.14
CA LEU A 171 -25.86 9.23 8.69
C LEU A 171 -25.31 7.94 8.04
N LEU A 172 -24.26 8.05 7.24
CA LEU A 172 -23.59 6.88 6.65
C LEU A 172 -22.97 6.00 7.74
N LEU A 173 -22.25 6.56 8.71
CA LEU A 173 -21.63 5.84 9.81
C LEU A 173 -22.64 5.15 10.73
N GLU A 174 -23.82 5.72 10.92
CA GLU A 174 -24.86 5.16 11.77
C GLU A 174 -25.60 3.99 11.13
N ASN A 175 -25.77 4.03 9.80
CA ASN A 175 -26.63 3.10 9.09
C ASN A 175 -25.89 2.11 8.21
N ALA A 176 -24.58 2.32 7.91
CA ALA A 176 -23.80 1.35 7.17
C ALA A 176 -23.53 0.11 8.01
N GLU A 177 -23.81 -1.05 7.44
CA GLU A 177 -23.54 -2.34 8.07
C GLU A 177 -22.03 -2.55 8.21
N THR A 178 -21.61 -3.11 9.34
CA THR A 178 -20.24 -3.58 9.56
C THR A 178 -20.07 -4.95 8.90
N GLY A 179 -18.88 -5.19 8.33
CA GLY A 179 -18.51 -6.49 7.82
C GLY A 179 -18.28 -7.54 8.93
N SER A 180 -18.17 -8.80 8.53
CA SER A 180 -17.69 -9.87 9.40
C SER A 180 -16.19 -9.71 9.70
N ALA A 181 -15.68 -10.41 10.72
CA ALA A 181 -14.25 -10.45 11.01
C ALA A 181 -13.45 -10.86 9.76
N PRO A 182 -12.44 -10.09 9.36
CA PRO A 182 -11.66 -10.39 8.17
C PRO A 182 -10.76 -11.59 8.41
N THR A 183 -10.86 -12.60 7.53
CA THR A 183 -10.06 -13.82 7.62
C THR A 183 -8.69 -13.67 6.95
N ASP A 184 -8.60 -12.80 5.94
CA ASP A 184 -7.45 -12.79 5.04
C ASP A 184 -6.77 -11.42 4.88
N ASP A 185 -7.48 -10.42 4.41
CA ASP A 185 -6.95 -9.09 4.10
C ASP A 185 -7.84 -8.01 4.71
N PRO A 186 -7.54 -7.61 5.96
CA PRO A 186 -8.33 -6.59 6.63
C PRO A 186 -8.38 -5.26 5.87
N MET A 187 -7.27 -4.87 5.25
CA MET A 187 -7.21 -3.61 4.52
C MET A 187 -8.09 -3.63 3.28
N HIS A 188 -7.99 -4.68 2.46
CA HIS A 188 -8.84 -4.84 1.28
C HIS A 188 -10.34 -4.89 1.66
N MET A 189 -10.68 -5.60 2.72
CA MET A 189 -12.06 -5.66 3.18
C MET A 189 -12.56 -4.30 3.67
N ALA A 190 -11.77 -3.58 4.47
CA ALA A 190 -12.14 -2.28 5.01
C ALA A 190 -12.41 -1.26 3.89
N ILE A 191 -11.48 -1.08 2.96
CA ILE A 191 -11.61 -0.06 1.90
C ILE A 191 -12.72 -0.36 0.88
N ASN A 192 -13.22 -1.59 0.81
CA ASN A 192 -14.28 -2.00 -0.10
C ASN A 192 -15.65 -2.15 0.58
N SER A 193 -15.72 -2.07 1.90
CA SER A 193 -17.01 -2.15 2.61
C SER A 193 -17.73 -0.79 2.67
N PRO A 194 -19.06 -0.76 2.71
CA PRO A 194 -19.82 0.48 2.88
C PRO A 194 -19.42 1.24 4.15
N LYS A 195 -19.21 0.53 5.26
CA LYS A 195 -18.77 1.11 6.54
C LYS A 195 -17.37 1.70 6.43
N GLY A 196 -16.45 0.99 5.82
CA GLY A 196 -15.08 1.47 5.61
C GLY A 196 -15.02 2.72 4.74
N LYS A 197 -15.81 2.79 3.66
CA LYS A 197 -15.94 4.00 2.83
C LYS A 197 -16.41 5.20 3.65
N ALA A 198 -17.40 5.03 4.52
CA ALA A 198 -17.89 6.09 5.41
C ALA A 198 -16.80 6.55 6.40
N ILE A 199 -15.99 5.61 6.93
CA ILE A 199 -14.85 5.90 7.82
C ILE A 199 -13.75 6.66 7.05
N GLU A 200 -13.41 6.25 5.83
CA GLU A 200 -12.45 6.99 4.99
C GLU A 200 -12.93 8.42 4.70
N ALA A 201 -14.23 8.60 4.44
CA ALA A 201 -14.83 9.93 4.26
C ALA A 201 -14.72 10.77 5.55
N LEU A 202 -14.95 10.16 6.73
CA LEU A 202 -14.76 10.83 8.04
C LEU A 202 -13.30 11.30 8.22
N PHE A 203 -12.31 10.44 7.96
CA PHE A 203 -10.89 10.81 8.07
C PHE A 203 -10.54 11.96 7.12
N SER A 204 -10.95 11.84 5.85
CA SER A 204 -10.67 12.87 4.84
C SER A 204 -11.32 14.21 5.20
N HIS A 205 -12.56 14.18 5.69
CA HIS A 205 -13.30 15.35 6.18
C HIS A 205 -12.59 16.01 7.37
N ALA A 206 -12.25 15.23 8.40
CA ALA A 206 -11.59 15.74 9.61
C ALA A 206 -10.23 16.39 9.27
N LEU A 207 -9.43 15.73 8.45
CA LEU A 207 -8.15 16.27 7.99
C LEU A 207 -8.31 17.59 7.25
N ARG A 208 -9.30 17.69 6.34
CA ARG A 208 -9.56 18.93 5.63
C ARG A 208 -10.04 20.04 6.56
N GLN A 209 -10.98 19.74 7.45
CA GLN A 209 -11.53 20.72 8.38
C GLN A 209 -10.43 21.28 9.31
N CYS A 210 -9.54 20.42 9.81
CA CYS A 210 -8.39 20.82 10.61
C CYS A 210 -7.39 21.67 9.79
N ARG A 211 -7.06 21.29 8.54
CA ARG A 211 -6.19 22.10 7.66
C ARG A 211 -6.79 23.48 7.34
N VAL A 212 -8.11 23.56 7.14
CA VAL A 212 -8.80 24.85 6.95
C VAL A 212 -8.67 25.70 8.21
N SER A 213 -8.88 25.14 9.39
CA SER A 213 -8.71 25.86 10.67
C SER A 213 -7.29 26.32 10.90
N ASP A 214 -6.29 25.49 10.61
CA ASP A 214 -4.88 25.89 10.71
C ASP A 214 -4.56 27.11 9.85
N LYS A 215 -5.10 27.14 8.61
CA LYS A 215 -4.91 28.26 7.68
C LYS A 215 -5.64 29.54 8.11
N THR A 216 -6.79 29.41 8.75
CA THR A 216 -7.65 30.56 9.09
C THR A 216 -7.44 31.08 10.51
N SER A 217 -7.18 30.22 11.48
CA SER A 217 -7.04 30.57 12.91
C SER A 217 -5.68 30.20 13.52
N GLY A 218 -4.80 29.54 12.76
CA GLY A 218 -3.48 29.12 13.24
C GLY A 218 -3.48 27.88 14.12
N SER A 219 -4.65 27.27 14.40
CA SER A 219 -4.78 26.04 15.19
C SER A 219 -6.09 25.32 14.88
N HIS A 220 -6.06 24.01 14.91
CA HIS A 220 -7.26 23.17 14.74
C HIS A 220 -7.75 22.50 16.05
N THR A 221 -7.25 22.93 17.21
CA THR A 221 -7.59 22.30 18.50
C THR A 221 -9.10 22.30 18.80
N GLU A 222 -9.78 23.42 18.59
CA GLU A 222 -11.24 23.51 18.80
C GLU A 222 -12.02 22.70 17.76
N THR A 223 -11.55 22.72 16.52
CA THR A 223 -12.11 21.92 15.43
C THR A 223 -12.03 20.43 15.75
N TRP A 224 -10.86 19.94 16.19
CA TRP A 224 -10.72 18.57 16.62
C TRP A 224 -11.63 18.24 17.82
N ALA A 225 -11.72 19.12 18.82
CA ALA A 225 -12.59 18.89 19.97
C ALA A 225 -14.06 18.66 19.57
N SER A 226 -14.54 19.31 18.50
CA SER A 226 -15.89 19.08 17.96
C SER A 226 -16.05 17.75 17.25
N LEU A 227 -14.98 17.22 16.63
CA LEU A 227 -14.99 15.96 15.86
C LEU A 227 -14.67 14.73 16.73
N GLN A 228 -13.91 14.91 17.81
CA GLN A 228 -13.37 13.83 18.64
C GLN A 228 -14.45 12.85 19.12
N SER A 229 -15.66 13.32 19.41
CA SER A 229 -16.77 12.49 19.89
C SER A 229 -17.17 11.42 18.86
N ILE A 230 -17.14 11.73 17.57
CA ILE A 230 -17.49 10.81 16.48
C ILE A 230 -16.43 9.70 16.40
N PHE A 231 -15.14 10.06 16.43
CA PHE A 231 -14.06 9.08 16.43
C PHE A 231 -14.09 8.17 17.67
N SER A 232 -14.37 8.76 18.84
CA SER A 232 -14.48 8.00 20.09
C SER A 232 -15.69 7.07 20.10
N LYS A 233 -16.81 7.47 19.48
CA LYS A 233 -18.00 6.63 19.30
C LYS A 233 -17.68 5.42 18.40
N GLU A 234 -17.02 5.62 17.27
CA GLU A 234 -16.64 4.53 16.38
C GLU A 234 -15.59 3.59 17.01
N LEU A 235 -14.60 4.14 17.73
CA LEU A 235 -13.64 3.35 18.50
C LEU A 235 -14.33 2.54 19.61
N GLY A 236 -15.36 3.08 20.23
CA GLY A 236 -16.15 2.37 21.26
C GLY A 236 -16.87 1.14 20.77
N LYS A 237 -17.10 1.03 19.45
CA LYS A 237 -17.72 -0.14 18.77
C LYS A 237 -16.72 -1.23 18.42
N THR A 238 -15.39 -1.02 18.53
CA THR A 238 -14.36 -2.01 18.19
C THR A 238 -14.16 -3.05 19.29
N LYS A 239 -15.24 -3.74 19.65
CA LYS A 239 -15.28 -4.79 20.69
C LYS A 239 -15.86 -6.08 20.12
N GLY A 240 -15.16 -6.68 19.15
CA GLY A 240 -15.65 -7.80 18.37
C GLY A 240 -16.52 -7.39 17.19
N GLU A 241 -16.59 -6.07 16.90
CA GLU A 241 -17.34 -5.49 15.80
C GLU A 241 -16.53 -4.34 15.17
N ASN A 242 -17.08 -3.70 14.12
CA ASN A 242 -16.49 -2.52 13.46
C ASN A 242 -14.99 -2.70 13.13
N PHE A 243 -14.67 -3.83 12.51
CA PHE A 243 -13.29 -4.20 12.11
C PHE A 243 -12.71 -3.17 11.13
N GLU A 244 -13.57 -2.54 10.33
CA GLU A 244 -13.20 -1.46 9.41
C GLU A 244 -12.57 -0.29 10.15
N PHE A 245 -13.14 0.12 11.29
CA PHE A 245 -12.56 1.21 12.07
C PHE A 245 -11.22 0.80 12.70
N SER A 246 -11.10 -0.43 13.21
CA SER A 246 -9.82 -0.94 13.72
C SER A 246 -8.73 -0.89 12.64
N THR A 247 -9.05 -1.37 11.42
CA THR A 247 -8.12 -1.39 10.29
C THR A 247 -7.74 0.03 9.85
N LEU A 248 -8.75 0.87 9.59
CA LEU A 248 -8.51 2.20 9.03
C LEU A 248 -7.88 3.14 10.06
N ALA A 249 -8.29 3.12 11.33
CA ALA A 249 -7.63 3.91 12.37
C ALA A 249 -6.14 3.56 12.47
N ALA A 250 -5.79 2.29 12.37
CA ALA A 250 -4.41 1.84 12.37
C ALA A 250 -3.65 2.23 11.08
N SER A 251 -4.32 2.29 9.94
CA SER A 251 -3.70 2.79 8.69
C SER A 251 -3.51 4.30 8.67
N TYR A 252 -4.31 5.05 9.43
CA TYR A 252 -4.29 6.50 9.54
C TYR A 252 -3.54 7.04 10.79
N LEU A 253 -2.69 6.24 11.46
CA LEU A 253 -2.03 6.66 12.73
C LEU A 253 -1.27 7.99 12.62
N ALA A 254 -0.51 8.20 11.55
CA ALA A 254 0.20 9.47 11.32
C ALA A 254 -0.77 10.65 11.12
N ASN A 255 -1.90 10.41 10.46
CA ASN A 255 -2.96 11.41 10.30
C ASN A 255 -3.67 11.71 11.62
N ILE A 256 -3.92 10.68 12.44
CA ILE A 256 -4.49 10.85 13.78
C ILE A 256 -3.51 11.62 14.68
N GLN A 257 -2.20 11.37 14.56
CA GLN A 257 -1.18 12.15 15.26
C GLN A 257 -1.29 13.65 14.90
N TYR A 258 -1.49 13.97 13.62
CA TYR A 258 -1.72 15.35 13.19
C TYR A 258 -3.04 15.91 13.78
N LEU A 259 -4.14 15.16 13.73
CA LEU A 259 -5.43 15.58 14.26
C LEU A 259 -5.38 15.80 15.77
N SER A 260 -4.80 14.87 16.53
CA SER A 260 -4.58 15.00 17.98
C SER A 260 -3.63 13.92 18.51
N GLU A 261 -2.41 14.30 18.83
CA GLU A 261 -1.44 13.42 19.49
C GLU A 261 -1.97 12.92 20.86
N THR A 262 -2.67 13.77 21.58
CA THR A 262 -3.26 13.41 22.89
C THR A 262 -4.31 12.31 22.73
N TRP A 263 -5.24 12.44 21.80
CA TRP A 263 -6.26 11.43 21.57
C TRP A 263 -5.64 10.12 21.06
N LEU A 264 -4.67 10.19 20.18
CA LEU A 264 -3.92 9.01 19.70
C LEU A 264 -3.28 8.27 20.87
N THR A 265 -2.53 8.97 21.72
CA THR A 265 -1.86 8.39 22.88
C THR A 265 -2.82 7.68 23.82
N GLN A 266 -4.00 8.27 24.06
CA GLN A 266 -5.04 7.69 24.92
C GLN A 266 -5.78 6.52 24.26
N SER A 267 -5.80 6.46 22.93
CA SER A 267 -6.62 5.52 22.17
C SER A 267 -5.83 4.33 21.61
N ILE A 268 -4.51 4.42 21.52
CA ILE A 268 -3.68 3.39 20.85
C ILE A 268 -3.91 1.99 21.40
N GLY A 269 -4.01 1.85 22.73
CA GLY A 269 -4.28 0.56 23.38
C GLY A 269 -5.71 0.02 23.14
N LYS A 270 -6.65 0.86 22.73
CA LYS A 270 -8.01 0.44 22.33
C LYS A 270 -8.04 0.08 20.85
N ILE A 271 -7.31 0.80 19.99
CA ILE A 271 -7.18 0.48 18.57
C ILE A 271 -6.53 -0.90 18.42
N PHE A 272 -5.48 -1.19 19.21
CA PHE A 272 -4.77 -2.48 19.25
C PHE A 272 -5.16 -3.28 20.50
N SER A 273 -6.46 -3.46 20.73
CA SER A 273 -6.94 -4.16 21.92
C SER A 273 -6.65 -5.65 21.88
N LYS A 274 -5.87 -6.14 22.84
CA LYS A 274 -5.57 -7.57 22.98
C LYS A 274 -6.78 -8.38 23.50
N GLU A 275 -7.76 -7.72 24.08
CA GLU A 275 -9.02 -8.33 24.53
C GLU A 275 -9.89 -8.81 23.36
N PHE A 276 -9.75 -8.16 22.20
CA PHE A 276 -10.50 -8.48 20.97
C PHE A 276 -9.54 -8.88 19.85
N PRO A 277 -9.15 -10.16 19.76
CA PRO A 277 -8.11 -10.62 18.82
C PRO A 277 -8.39 -10.28 17.36
N ASP A 278 -9.66 -10.36 16.90
CA ASP A 278 -10.02 -10.05 15.52
C ASP A 278 -9.87 -8.56 15.22
N ASN A 279 -10.22 -7.67 16.18
CA ASN A 279 -9.96 -6.24 16.05
C ASN A 279 -8.45 -5.93 16.09
N PHE A 280 -7.69 -6.63 16.94
CA PHE A 280 -6.23 -6.52 16.98
C PHE A 280 -5.60 -6.91 15.64
N ASN A 281 -5.99 -8.04 15.07
CA ASN A 281 -5.50 -8.51 13.77
C ASN A 281 -5.91 -7.57 12.62
N SER A 282 -7.12 -7.01 12.69
CA SER A 282 -7.60 -6.00 11.76
C SER A 282 -6.76 -4.71 11.84
N ALA A 283 -6.49 -4.23 13.06
CA ALA A 283 -5.62 -3.08 13.29
C ALA A 283 -4.19 -3.34 12.81
N LEU A 284 -3.64 -4.52 13.08
CA LEU A 284 -2.32 -4.91 12.58
C LEU A 284 -2.29 -4.88 11.04
N GLY A 285 -3.31 -5.45 10.38
CA GLY A 285 -3.45 -5.40 8.93
C GLY A 285 -3.51 -3.97 8.38
N GLY A 286 -4.14 -3.03 9.08
CA GLY A 286 -4.11 -1.61 8.73
C GLY A 286 -2.75 -0.96 8.93
N PHE A 287 -2.13 -1.20 10.09
CA PHE A 287 -0.83 -0.61 10.45
C PHE A 287 0.28 -0.94 9.46
N VAL A 288 0.37 -2.18 9.01
CA VAL A 288 1.46 -2.59 8.11
C VAL A 288 1.41 -1.92 6.73
N TYR A 289 0.26 -1.32 6.36
CA TYR A 289 0.12 -0.49 5.16
C TYR A 289 0.26 1.01 5.44
N SER A 290 0.43 1.41 6.71
CA SER A 290 0.66 2.81 7.08
C SER A 290 2.12 3.23 6.85
N GLU A 291 2.32 4.56 6.80
CA GLU A 291 3.64 5.17 6.94
C GLU A 291 3.80 5.62 8.41
N PRO A 292 4.44 4.82 9.27
CA PRO A 292 4.55 5.15 10.68
C PRO A 292 5.50 6.35 10.90
N THR A 293 5.25 7.11 11.98
CA THR A 293 6.21 8.07 12.52
C THR A 293 6.95 7.42 13.70
N LYS A 294 8.06 8.04 14.12
CA LYS A 294 8.76 7.60 15.34
C LYS A 294 7.84 7.57 16.56
N LEU A 295 6.96 8.56 16.70
CA LEU A 295 6.00 8.61 17.81
C LEU A 295 4.99 7.46 17.72
N THR A 296 4.36 7.26 16.56
CA THR A 296 3.36 6.20 16.42
C THR A 296 3.96 4.82 16.68
N TYR A 297 5.19 4.59 16.22
CA TYR A 297 5.90 3.35 16.52
C TYR A 297 6.15 3.18 18.02
N ARG A 298 6.66 4.21 18.71
CA ARG A 298 6.86 4.18 20.17
C ARG A 298 5.57 3.91 20.94
N LEU A 299 4.47 4.51 20.54
CA LEU A 299 3.17 4.28 21.17
C LEU A 299 2.71 2.83 21.02
N LEU A 300 2.94 2.21 19.85
CA LEU A 300 2.64 0.79 19.62
C LEU A 300 3.52 -0.14 20.47
N VAL A 301 4.81 0.17 20.60
CA VAL A 301 5.73 -0.57 21.48
C VAL A 301 5.28 -0.44 22.93
N ASN A 302 4.99 0.77 23.41
CA ASN A 302 4.55 1.02 24.79
C ASN A 302 3.21 0.32 25.12
N ALA A 303 2.30 0.22 24.15
CA ALA A 303 1.07 -0.55 24.29
C ALA A 303 1.29 -2.07 24.21
N GLY A 304 2.52 -2.51 23.90
CA GLY A 304 2.89 -3.91 23.71
C GLY A 304 2.25 -4.54 22.47
N ALA A 305 1.78 -3.74 21.53
CA ALA A 305 1.13 -4.21 20.29
C ALA A 305 2.13 -4.90 19.38
N ILE A 306 3.33 -4.32 19.20
CA ILE A 306 4.39 -4.90 18.37
C ILE A 306 4.88 -6.23 18.96
N ASP A 307 5.12 -6.29 20.26
CA ASP A 307 5.57 -7.54 20.92
C ASP A 307 4.54 -8.65 20.76
N THR A 308 3.26 -8.33 20.99
CA THR A 308 2.16 -9.29 20.78
C THR A 308 2.10 -9.78 19.34
N ALA A 309 2.23 -8.87 18.36
CA ALA A 309 2.20 -9.23 16.95
C ALA A 309 3.39 -10.12 16.55
N VAL A 310 4.61 -9.81 17.02
CA VAL A 310 5.82 -10.62 16.75
C VAL A 310 5.70 -12.03 17.33
N GLN A 311 5.11 -12.17 18.51
CA GLN A 311 5.09 -13.43 19.25
C GLN A 311 3.89 -14.32 18.90
N SER A 312 2.74 -13.74 18.55
CA SER A 312 1.48 -14.48 18.48
C SER A 312 0.66 -14.30 17.19
N TYR A 313 1.09 -13.46 16.26
CA TYR A 313 0.35 -13.34 15.01
C TYR A 313 0.61 -14.54 14.08
N GLU A 314 -0.42 -15.33 13.82
CA GLU A 314 -0.37 -16.52 12.97
C GLU A 314 -0.99 -16.33 11.58
N GLY A 315 -1.40 -15.10 11.25
CA GLY A 315 -2.04 -14.77 9.97
C GLY A 315 -1.10 -14.77 8.76
N LYS A 316 -1.50 -14.09 7.70
CA LYS A 316 -0.78 -14.06 6.41
C LYS A 316 0.68 -13.66 6.52
N THR A 317 1.54 -14.39 5.83
CA THR A 317 2.98 -14.13 5.71
C THR A 317 3.26 -12.70 5.25
N GLN A 318 2.50 -12.16 4.30
CA GLN A 318 2.65 -10.79 3.81
C GLN A 318 2.48 -9.72 4.92
N ILE A 319 1.59 -9.93 5.87
CA ILE A 319 1.41 -9.02 7.02
C ILE A 319 2.60 -9.15 7.96
N LYS A 320 3.09 -10.38 8.19
CA LYS A 320 4.32 -10.63 8.98
C LYS A 320 5.52 -9.92 8.36
N ASP A 321 5.74 -10.08 7.07
CA ASP A 321 6.87 -9.47 6.36
C ASP A 321 6.83 -7.94 6.47
N ARG A 322 5.68 -7.34 6.22
CA ARG A 322 5.52 -5.89 6.37
C ARG A 322 5.70 -5.41 7.81
N LEU A 323 5.26 -6.18 8.82
CA LEU A 323 5.53 -5.87 10.22
C LEU A 323 7.04 -5.86 10.50
N ILE A 324 7.76 -6.87 9.99
CA ILE A 324 9.22 -6.95 10.11
C ILE A 324 9.90 -5.75 9.44
N GLU A 325 9.42 -5.33 8.27
CA GLU A 325 9.90 -4.12 7.59
C GLU A 325 9.70 -2.86 8.45
N ARG A 326 8.56 -2.72 9.16
CA ARG A 326 8.32 -1.59 10.07
C ARG A 326 9.27 -1.61 11.28
N ILE A 327 9.59 -2.78 11.81
CA ILE A 327 10.57 -2.94 12.89
C ILE A 327 11.99 -2.65 12.38
N ALA A 328 12.35 -3.11 11.18
CA ALA A 328 13.62 -2.82 10.54
C ALA A 328 13.78 -1.31 10.26
N LEU A 329 12.72 -0.62 9.82
CA LEU A 329 12.70 0.83 9.66
C LEU A 329 12.92 1.55 11.01
N ALA A 330 12.26 1.09 12.06
CA ALA A 330 12.40 1.64 13.41
C ALA A 330 13.84 1.45 13.95
N TYR A 331 14.49 0.35 13.61
CA TYR A 331 15.91 0.13 13.91
C TYR A 331 16.79 1.18 13.22
N LEU A 332 16.57 1.47 11.94
CA LEU A 332 17.31 2.53 11.24
C LEU A 332 17.02 3.95 11.76
N TRP A 333 15.90 4.13 12.47
CA TRP A 333 15.57 5.38 13.15
C TRP A 333 16.19 5.51 14.55
N GLY A 334 16.78 4.43 15.08
CA GLY A 334 17.29 4.35 16.45
C GLY A 334 16.19 4.14 17.52
N GLU A 335 14.97 3.76 17.10
CA GLU A 335 13.86 3.41 18.01
C GLU A 335 13.95 1.94 18.46
N GLU A 336 14.70 1.11 17.74
CA GLU A 336 15.05 -0.27 18.08
C GLU A 336 16.56 -0.43 18.14
N THR A 337 17.01 -1.44 18.89
CA THR A 337 18.40 -1.92 18.91
C THR A 337 18.42 -3.43 18.71
N LEU A 338 19.58 -4.02 18.46
CA LEU A 338 19.73 -5.48 18.34
C LEU A 338 19.44 -6.24 19.66
N GLU A 339 19.43 -5.52 20.79
CA GLU A 339 19.09 -6.00 22.12
C GLU A 339 17.62 -5.76 22.50
N SER A 340 16.85 -5.02 21.68
CA SER A 340 15.41 -4.83 21.87
C SER A 340 14.68 -6.19 21.91
N PRO A 341 13.56 -6.30 22.67
CA PRO A 341 12.85 -7.57 22.82
C PRO A 341 12.52 -8.29 21.51
N ARG A 342 12.17 -7.54 20.45
CA ARG A 342 11.83 -8.06 19.11
C ARG A 342 13.02 -8.73 18.44
N PHE A 343 14.16 -8.01 18.33
CA PHE A 343 15.39 -8.56 17.77
C PHE A 343 15.95 -9.69 18.63
N SER A 344 15.97 -9.52 19.98
CA SER A 344 16.40 -10.56 20.90
C SER A 344 15.58 -11.84 20.74
N TRP A 345 14.26 -11.74 20.55
CA TRP A 345 13.38 -12.87 20.26
C TRP A 345 13.78 -13.59 18.97
N TRP A 346 13.99 -12.84 17.88
CA TRP A 346 14.38 -13.44 16.60
C TRP A 346 15.75 -14.14 16.67
N PHE A 347 16.73 -13.55 17.33
CA PHE A 347 18.05 -14.18 17.52
C PHE A 347 17.98 -15.42 18.42
N GLN A 348 17.25 -15.36 19.54
CA GLN A 348 17.13 -16.49 20.48
C GLN A 348 16.37 -17.68 19.88
N LYS A 349 15.37 -17.40 19.03
CA LYS A 349 14.58 -18.43 18.36
C LYS A 349 15.16 -18.86 17.01
N SER A 350 16.24 -18.25 16.57
CA SER A 350 16.80 -18.45 15.23
C SER A 350 15.74 -18.27 14.13
N GLU A 351 14.94 -17.18 14.25
CA GLU A 351 13.85 -16.88 13.30
C GLU A 351 14.43 -16.43 11.96
N VAL A 352 14.94 -17.40 11.19
CA VAL A 352 15.62 -17.19 9.90
C VAL A 352 14.75 -16.35 8.93
N HIS A 353 13.45 -16.62 8.91
CA HIS A 353 12.53 -15.86 8.05
C HIS A 353 12.52 -14.36 8.41
N ALA A 354 12.40 -14.04 9.70
CA ALA A 354 12.37 -12.64 10.14
C ALA A 354 13.70 -11.93 9.86
N LEU A 355 14.83 -12.57 10.20
CA LEU A 355 16.16 -12.01 9.95
C LEU A 355 16.44 -11.84 8.44
N SER A 356 15.97 -12.76 7.60
CA SER A 356 16.07 -12.65 6.14
C SER A 356 15.20 -11.51 5.59
N ALA A 357 14.00 -11.30 6.14
CA ALA A 357 13.12 -10.20 5.76
C ALA A 357 13.72 -8.84 6.15
N VAL A 358 14.37 -8.72 7.33
CA VAL A 358 15.14 -7.52 7.71
C VAL A 358 16.26 -7.25 6.71
N SER A 359 17.05 -8.28 6.37
CA SER A 359 18.13 -8.17 5.38
C SER A 359 17.60 -7.73 4.01
N HIS A 360 16.48 -8.33 3.57
CA HIS A 360 15.82 -7.96 2.32
C HIS A 360 15.35 -6.50 2.33
N TYR A 361 14.73 -6.06 3.42
CA TYR A 361 14.31 -4.67 3.56
C TYR A 361 15.51 -3.71 3.44
N PHE A 362 16.61 -3.95 4.15
CA PHE A 362 17.81 -3.12 4.04
C PHE A 362 18.35 -3.07 2.62
N TRP A 363 18.41 -4.21 1.94
CA TRP A 363 18.83 -4.24 0.54
C TRP A 363 17.86 -3.45 -0.36
N SER A 364 16.55 -3.54 -0.16
CA SER A 364 15.53 -2.88 -0.99
C SER A 364 15.64 -1.35 -0.98
N ILE A 365 16.14 -0.77 0.11
CA ILE A 365 16.34 0.68 0.26
C ILE A 365 17.73 1.16 -0.15
N SER A 366 18.64 0.26 -0.60
CA SER A 366 20.04 0.60 -0.90
C SER A 366 20.23 1.67 -1.99
N LYS A 367 19.20 1.90 -2.83
CA LYS A 367 19.23 2.95 -3.86
C LYS A 367 18.62 4.28 -3.40
N GLN A 368 18.16 4.36 -2.14
CA GLN A 368 17.65 5.58 -1.52
C GLN A 368 18.79 6.35 -0.84
N GLU A 369 18.53 7.58 -0.44
CA GLU A 369 19.46 8.33 0.41
C GLU A 369 19.53 7.70 1.80
N ILE A 370 20.68 7.11 2.14
CA ILE A 370 20.95 6.46 3.41
C ILE A 370 22.13 7.16 4.07
N THR A 371 22.00 7.51 5.35
CA THR A 371 23.06 8.15 6.11
C THR A 371 24.16 7.17 6.50
N GLU A 372 25.38 7.67 6.72
CA GLU A 372 26.50 6.84 7.21
C GLU A 372 26.15 6.09 8.52
N GLU A 373 25.36 6.72 9.39
CA GLU A 373 24.93 6.09 10.65
C GLU A 373 23.99 4.90 10.39
N GLN A 374 23.08 5.03 9.44
CA GLN A 374 22.21 3.93 9.03
C GLN A 374 23.02 2.78 8.39
N VAL A 375 24.02 3.09 7.57
CA VAL A 375 24.94 2.06 7.04
C VAL A 375 25.66 1.32 8.18
N LYS A 376 26.15 2.04 9.21
CA LYS A 376 26.76 1.39 10.38
C LYS A 376 25.79 0.46 11.09
N LEU A 377 24.52 0.87 11.26
CA LEU A 377 23.49 0.02 11.84
C LEU A 377 23.25 -1.26 11.01
N ILE A 378 23.19 -1.13 9.69
CA ILE A 378 23.04 -2.28 8.77
C ILE A 378 24.24 -3.24 8.91
N MET A 379 25.46 -2.71 8.97
CA MET A 379 26.66 -3.53 9.15
C MET A 379 26.71 -4.21 10.53
N GLN A 380 26.22 -3.54 11.59
CA GLN A 380 26.08 -4.14 12.93
C GLN A 380 25.07 -5.30 12.92
N PHE A 381 23.92 -5.12 12.24
CA PHE A 381 22.94 -6.20 12.06
C PHE A 381 23.55 -7.39 11.32
N TRP A 382 24.24 -7.14 10.20
CA TRP A 382 24.91 -8.21 9.42
C TRP A 382 25.89 -8.98 10.30
N LYS A 383 26.76 -8.24 11.01
CA LYS A 383 27.72 -8.84 11.93
C LYS A 383 27.05 -9.71 13.00
N LYS A 384 25.97 -9.20 13.63
CA LYS A 384 25.23 -9.93 14.66
C LYS A 384 24.63 -11.23 14.11
N CYS A 385 24.06 -11.20 12.89
CA CYS A 385 23.54 -12.41 12.24
C CYS A 385 24.66 -13.46 12.03
N VAL A 386 25.82 -13.04 11.54
CA VAL A 386 26.97 -13.96 11.29
C VAL A 386 27.52 -14.53 12.61
N ASP A 387 27.53 -13.73 13.69
CA ASP A 387 28.09 -14.13 14.97
C ASP A 387 27.16 -15.10 15.74
N VAL A 388 25.84 -14.97 15.59
CA VAL A 388 24.85 -15.64 16.46
C VAL A 388 24.17 -16.82 15.77
N VAL A 389 23.94 -16.76 14.45
CA VAL A 389 23.23 -17.82 13.74
C VAL A 389 24.20 -18.93 13.33
N HIS A 390 23.92 -20.14 13.82
CA HIS A 390 24.76 -21.30 13.52
C HIS A 390 24.57 -21.81 12.09
N LYS A 391 25.67 -22.11 11.39
CA LYS A 391 25.70 -22.54 9.98
C LYS A 391 25.31 -24.02 9.77
N GLU A 392 25.01 -24.75 10.83
CA GLU A 392 24.78 -26.21 10.76
C GLU A 392 23.36 -26.60 10.32
N ASP A 393 22.45 -25.62 10.21
CA ASP A 393 21.09 -25.84 9.79
C ASP A 393 20.87 -25.30 8.35
N SER A 394 20.35 -26.14 7.45
CA SER A 394 20.05 -25.76 6.05
C SER A 394 19.08 -24.57 5.94
N SER A 395 18.30 -24.28 6.98
CA SER A 395 17.47 -23.09 7.03
C SER A 395 18.30 -21.79 7.11
N SER A 396 19.50 -21.84 7.71
CA SER A 396 20.40 -20.69 7.83
C SER A 396 21.03 -20.29 6.49
N ASP A 397 21.13 -21.20 5.51
CA ASP A 397 21.71 -20.94 4.20
C ASP A 397 20.94 -19.82 3.48
N GLN A 398 19.61 -19.78 3.63
CA GLN A 398 18.78 -18.74 3.05
C GLN A 398 19.02 -17.38 3.70
N LEU A 399 19.26 -17.32 5.00
CA LEU A 399 19.64 -16.10 5.68
C LEU A 399 20.99 -15.58 5.19
N PHE A 400 22.03 -16.46 5.16
CA PHE A 400 23.35 -16.07 4.67
C PHE A 400 23.33 -15.62 3.21
N SER A 401 22.51 -16.27 2.39
CA SER A 401 22.25 -15.83 1.03
C SER A 401 21.62 -14.43 0.98
N SER A 402 20.61 -14.17 1.81
CA SER A 402 19.98 -12.85 1.89
C SER A 402 20.96 -11.78 2.37
N LEU A 403 21.80 -12.09 3.37
CA LEU A 403 22.83 -11.19 3.90
C LEU A 403 23.89 -10.84 2.84
N SER A 404 24.15 -11.71 1.85
CA SER A 404 25.13 -11.44 0.78
C SER A 404 24.78 -10.18 -0.03
N ARG A 405 23.50 -9.83 -0.14
CA ARG A 405 23.03 -8.61 -0.80
C ARG A 405 23.51 -7.33 -0.10
N LEU A 406 23.77 -7.40 1.22
CA LEU A 406 24.23 -6.24 1.99
C LEU A 406 25.66 -5.80 1.62
N ALA A 407 26.39 -6.59 0.82
CA ALA A 407 27.65 -6.18 0.23
C ALA A 407 27.54 -4.91 -0.62
N CYS A 408 26.33 -4.53 -1.04
CA CYS A 408 26.09 -3.24 -1.71
C CYS A 408 26.44 -2.02 -0.84
N TYR A 409 26.50 -2.16 0.47
CA TYR A 409 26.85 -1.10 1.44
C TYR A 409 28.36 -1.04 1.77
N VAL A 410 29.15 -1.96 1.24
CA VAL A 410 30.61 -1.99 1.47
C VAL A 410 31.28 -1.13 0.42
N ASP A 411 31.87 0.00 0.83
CA ASP A 411 32.64 0.89 -0.08
C ASP A 411 34.15 0.68 0.04
N SER A 412 34.62 0.22 1.19
CA SER A 412 36.02 -0.16 1.45
C SER A 412 36.07 -1.47 2.22
N ILE A 413 37.11 -2.27 2.01
CA ILE A 413 37.23 -3.59 2.61
C ILE A 413 38.30 -3.57 3.69
N SER A 414 37.88 -3.51 4.96
CA SER A 414 38.73 -3.83 6.11
C SER A 414 38.68 -5.34 6.41
N ALA A 415 39.42 -5.79 7.42
CA ALA A 415 39.36 -7.17 7.88
C ALA A 415 37.95 -7.60 8.34
N THR A 416 37.14 -6.65 8.83
CA THR A 416 35.75 -6.93 9.25
C THR A 416 34.86 -7.17 8.04
N GLU A 417 34.87 -6.28 7.03
CA GLU A 417 34.07 -6.44 5.82
C GLU A 417 34.50 -7.71 5.06
N GLU A 418 35.80 -8.00 4.96
CA GLU A 418 36.29 -9.22 4.35
C GLU A 418 35.73 -10.46 5.07
N ALA A 419 35.75 -10.49 6.41
CA ALA A 419 35.21 -11.60 7.18
C ALA A 419 33.69 -11.79 6.98
N LEU A 420 32.92 -10.68 6.97
CA LEU A 420 31.48 -10.72 6.71
C LEU A 420 31.16 -11.23 5.32
N MET A 421 31.84 -10.72 4.30
CA MET A 421 31.65 -11.16 2.91
C MET A 421 32.06 -12.62 2.73
N ALA A 422 33.17 -13.06 3.35
CA ALA A 422 33.61 -14.46 3.28
C ALA A 422 32.63 -15.41 3.99
N ALA A 423 31.97 -14.95 5.06
CA ALA A 423 30.97 -15.75 5.77
C ALA A 423 29.74 -16.05 4.91
N VAL A 424 29.33 -15.15 4.03
CA VAL A 424 28.11 -15.27 3.19
C VAL A 424 28.41 -15.79 1.78
N ALA A 425 29.63 -15.66 1.30
CA ALA A 425 30.02 -16.03 -0.07
C ALA A 425 29.64 -17.49 -0.46
N PRO A 426 29.79 -18.52 0.40
CA PRO A 426 29.41 -19.89 0.07
C PRO A 426 27.91 -20.06 -0.19
N PHE A 427 27.08 -19.17 0.33
CA PHE A 427 25.61 -19.25 0.32
C PHE A 427 24.96 -18.28 -0.66
N ALA A 428 25.72 -17.39 -1.31
CA ALA A 428 25.18 -16.34 -2.16
C ALA A 428 24.30 -16.89 -3.31
N HIS A 429 24.54 -18.12 -3.77
CA HIS A 429 23.79 -18.77 -4.84
C HIS A 429 22.42 -19.30 -4.38
N VAL A 430 22.20 -19.50 -3.08
CA VAL A 430 20.90 -19.92 -2.53
C VAL A 430 19.88 -18.79 -2.73
N GLY A 431 18.66 -19.09 -3.20
CA GLY A 431 17.64 -18.06 -3.39
C GLY A 431 17.94 -17.01 -4.48
N HIS A 432 18.83 -17.30 -5.43
CA HIS A 432 19.17 -16.43 -6.57
C HIS A 432 19.75 -15.05 -6.19
N ASN A 433 20.50 -14.96 -5.10
CA ASN A 433 21.10 -13.71 -4.65
C ASN A 433 22.53 -13.46 -5.17
N VAL A 434 23.10 -14.44 -5.85
CA VAL A 434 24.49 -14.42 -6.35
C VAL A 434 24.76 -13.26 -7.31
N ASP A 435 23.78 -12.86 -8.14
CA ASP A 435 23.91 -11.73 -9.07
C ASP A 435 24.26 -10.43 -8.34
N TRP A 436 23.55 -10.14 -7.25
CA TRP A 436 23.76 -8.94 -6.43
C TRP A 436 25.10 -8.98 -5.69
N PHE A 437 25.52 -10.16 -5.27
CA PHE A 437 26.81 -10.32 -4.64
C PHE A 437 27.95 -10.14 -5.64
N ILE A 438 27.87 -10.74 -6.83
CA ILE A 438 28.85 -10.56 -7.93
C ILE A 438 28.92 -9.10 -8.38
N GLU A 439 27.79 -8.39 -8.45
CA GLU A 439 27.76 -6.95 -8.73
C GLU A 439 28.58 -6.15 -7.70
N SER A 440 28.43 -6.49 -6.42
CA SER A 440 29.22 -5.87 -5.35
C SER A 440 30.70 -6.23 -5.44
N LEU A 441 31.05 -7.48 -5.77
CA LEU A 441 32.43 -7.90 -5.99
C LEU A 441 33.07 -7.17 -7.18
N GLU A 442 32.30 -7.00 -8.28
CA GLU A 442 32.79 -6.26 -9.45
C GLU A 442 33.13 -4.80 -9.08
N ARG A 443 32.23 -4.12 -8.38
CA ARG A 443 32.43 -2.74 -7.91
C ARG A 443 33.68 -2.60 -7.04
N LEU A 444 33.90 -3.56 -6.15
CA LEU A 444 35.00 -3.56 -5.19
C LEU A 444 36.34 -4.10 -5.77
N ALA A 445 36.34 -4.68 -6.98
CA ALA A 445 37.53 -5.27 -7.57
C ALA A 445 38.67 -4.26 -7.86
N ASP A 446 38.33 -2.99 -8.05
CA ASP A 446 39.32 -1.91 -8.19
C ASP A 446 39.86 -1.41 -6.84
N VAL A 447 39.09 -1.57 -5.75
CA VAL A 447 39.45 -1.12 -4.40
C VAL A 447 40.40 -2.11 -3.72
N ASN A 448 40.10 -3.42 -3.80
CA ASN A 448 40.89 -4.47 -3.16
C ASN A 448 40.87 -5.79 -3.98
N PRO A 449 41.60 -5.85 -5.12
CA PRO A 449 41.51 -6.97 -6.03
C PRO A 449 41.95 -8.30 -5.43
N GLN A 450 42.87 -8.29 -4.45
CA GLN A 450 43.34 -9.53 -3.80
C GLN A 450 42.23 -10.16 -2.95
N VAL A 451 41.49 -9.35 -2.18
CA VAL A 451 40.36 -9.83 -1.39
C VAL A 451 39.26 -10.34 -2.30
N ILE A 452 38.93 -9.60 -3.36
CA ILE A 452 37.88 -9.98 -4.29
C ILE A 452 38.24 -11.31 -4.99
N SER A 453 39.49 -11.55 -5.34
CA SER A 453 39.93 -12.83 -5.90
C SER A 453 39.66 -14.00 -4.93
N ARG A 454 39.91 -13.81 -3.63
CA ARG A 454 39.62 -14.84 -2.61
C ARG A 454 38.12 -15.10 -2.48
N LEU A 455 37.34 -14.01 -2.35
CA LEU A 455 35.88 -14.09 -2.19
C LEU A 455 35.20 -14.73 -3.40
N LEU A 456 35.62 -14.35 -4.61
CA LEU A 456 35.12 -14.95 -5.86
C LEU A 456 35.47 -16.43 -5.96
N THR A 457 36.65 -16.83 -5.50
CA THR A 457 37.01 -18.24 -5.43
C THR A 457 36.05 -19.01 -4.54
N ILE A 458 35.72 -18.50 -3.36
CA ILE A 458 34.76 -19.12 -2.45
C ILE A 458 33.38 -19.28 -3.12
N VAL A 459 32.88 -18.23 -3.79
CA VAL A 459 31.60 -18.29 -4.51
C VAL A 459 31.63 -19.38 -5.58
N LEU A 460 32.68 -19.40 -6.40
CA LEU A 460 32.81 -20.37 -7.50
C LEU A 460 33.04 -21.81 -7.02
N ASP A 461 33.59 -22.03 -5.82
CA ASP A 461 33.75 -23.37 -5.23
C ASP A 461 32.42 -24.00 -4.84
N THR A 462 31.40 -23.18 -4.56
CA THR A 462 30.04 -23.61 -4.17
C THR A 462 29.03 -23.48 -5.30
N HIS A 463 29.29 -22.62 -6.28
CA HIS A 463 28.39 -22.34 -7.37
C HIS A 463 29.11 -22.32 -8.70
N ASP A 464 28.59 -23.09 -9.66
CA ASP A 464 29.07 -23.14 -11.01
C ASP A 464 28.14 -22.35 -11.94
N PRO A 465 28.46 -21.08 -12.30
CA PRO A 465 27.55 -20.23 -13.04
C PRO A 465 27.33 -20.74 -14.47
N MET A 466 26.09 -20.67 -14.94
CA MET A 466 25.69 -21.01 -16.30
C MET A 466 25.82 -19.84 -17.29
N PHE A 467 26.01 -18.61 -16.81
CA PHE A 467 26.12 -17.35 -17.57
C PHE A 467 27.01 -16.35 -16.83
N ASP A 468 27.42 -15.29 -17.50
CA ASP A 468 28.39 -14.30 -17.00
C ASP A 468 27.73 -13.08 -16.29
N PHE A 469 26.57 -13.21 -15.69
CA PHE A 469 25.96 -12.10 -14.92
C PHE A 469 26.17 -10.73 -15.59
N GLU A 470 25.68 -10.55 -16.80
CA GLU A 470 25.83 -9.30 -17.58
C GLU A 470 27.30 -8.87 -17.83
N ASP A 471 28.17 -9.82 -18.18
CA ASP A 471 29.60 -9.61 -18.40
C ASP A 471 30.42 -9.22 -17.16
N ARG A 472 29.85 -9.31 -15.92
CA ARG A 472 30.52 -8.90 -14.67
C ARG A 472 31.77 -9.78 -14.36
N LEU A 473 31.71 -11.09 -14.61
CA LEU A 473 32.86 -11.96 -14.37
C LEU A 473 34.04 -11.64 -15.32
N LYS A 474 33.73 -11.29 -16.58
CA LYS A 474 34.74 -10.78 -17.52
C LYS A 474 35.33 -9.44 -17.04
N SER A 475 34.45 -8.54 -16.58
CA SER A 475 34.89 -7.26 -16.02
C SER A 475 35.84 -7.45 -14.84
N ILE A 476 35.52 -8.34 -13.91
CA ILE A 476 36.39 -8.64 -12.75
C ILE A 476 37.76 -9.21 -13.26
N ALA A 477 37.76 -10.10 -14.22
CA ALA A 477 39.00 -10.65 -14.76
C ALA A 477 39.88 -9.58 -15.44
N LEU A 478 39.27 -8.63 -16.16
CA LEU A 478 39.98 -7.50 -16.76
C LEU A 478 40.54 -6.57 -15.69
N LYS A 479 39.79 -6.27 -14.64
CA LYS A 479 40.26 -5.46 -13.50
C LYS A 479 41.44 -6.12 -12.79
N PHE A 480 41.41 -7.44 -12.56
CA PHE A 480 42.57 -8.17 -12.04
C PHE A 480 43.82 -7.99 -12.93
N SER A 481 43.66 -8.12 -14.25
CA SER A 481 44.77 -7.89 -15.18
C SER A 481 45.28 -6.46 -15.19
N GLN A 482 44.41 -5.46 -14.97
CA GLN A 482 44.80 -4.04 -14.85
C GLN A 482 45.64 -3.80 -13.59
N HIS A 483 45.29 -4.49 -12.50
CA HIS A 483 46.02 -4.46 -11.23
C HIS A 483 47.23 -5.44 -11.19
N GLN A 484 47.71 -5.90 -12.34
CA GLN A 484 48.86 -6.79 -12.48
C GLN A 484 48.68 -8.19 -11.86
N MET A 485 47.44 -8.57 -11.52
CA MET A 485 47.08 -9.90 -11.02
C MET A 485 46.75 -10.85 -12.20
N ASN A 486 47.68 -11.00 -13.14
CA ASN A 486 47.45 -11.76 -14.37
C ASN A 486 47.22 -13.24 -14.09
N THR A 487 47.85 -13.81 -13.09
CA THR A 487 47.65 -15.21 -12.68
C THR A 487 46.23 -15.50 -12.25
N GLU A 488 45.67 -14.61 -11.39
CA GLU A 488 44.31 -14.68 -10.87
C GLU A 488 43.28 -14.45 -12.00
N ALA A 489 43.53 -13.48 -12.88
CA ALA A 489 42.69 -13.22 -14.06
C ALA A 489 42.62 -14.45 -14.97
N ILE A 490 43.78 -15.06 -15.31
CA ILE A 490 43.84 -16.26 -16.16
C ILE A 490 43.15 -17.45 -15.48
N ARG A 491 43.40 -17.65 -14.18
CA ARG A 491 42.77 -18.74 -13.42
C ARG A 491 41.25 -18.60 -13.39
N LEU A 492 40.74 -17.40 -13.22
CA LEU A 492 39.28 -17.10 -13.24
C LEU A 492 38.68 -17.43 -14.61
N VAL A 493 39.28 -16.91 -15.69
CA VAL A 493 38.77 -17.11 -17.05
C VAL A 493 38.91 -18.57 -17.51
N ASP A 494 39.98 -19.26 -17.11
CA ASP A 494 40.17 -20.70 -17.37
C ASP A 494 39.07 -21.54 -16.73
N ARG A 495 38.71 -21.25 -15.48
CA ARG A 495 37.61 -21.92 -14.77
C ARG A 495 36.27 -21.74 -15.48
N LEU A 496 36.06 -20.58 -16.10
CA LEU A 496 34.81 -20.18 -16.73
C LEU A 496 34.80 -20.33 -18.25
N ARG A 497 35.75 -21.09 -18.85
CA ARG A 497 35.94 -21.22 -20.30
C ARG A 497 34.72 -21.62 -21.10
N ARG A 498 33.75 -22.30 -20.44
CA ARG A 498 32.50 -22.70 -21.11
C ARG A 498 31.53 -21.52 -21.33
N LEU A 499 31.70 -20.42 -20.64
CA LEU A 499 30.86 -19.24 -20.81
C LEU A 499 31.24 -18.45 -22.06
N ARG A 500 30.24 -17.83 -22.69
CA ARG A 500 30.43 -17.09 -23.94
C ARG A 500 31.44 -15.93 -23.75
N GLY A 501 32.42 -15.87 -24.65
CA GLY A 501 33.44 -14.81 -24.66
C GLY A 501 34.62 -15.05 -23.70
N MET A 502 34.55 -16.05 -22.81
CA MET A 502 35.67 -16.40 -21.93
C MET A 502 36.85 -17.06 -22.66
N PRO A 503 36.64 -17.92 -23.67
CA PRO A 503 37.77 -18.45 -24.44
C PRO A 503 38.61 -17.36 -25.12
N GLU A 504 37.97 -16.37 -25.74
CA GLU A 504 38.63 -15.23 -26.39
C GLU A 504 39.39 -14.37 -25.38
N LEU A 505 38.80 -14.11 -24.21
CA LEU A 505 39.44 -13.39 -23.13
C LEU A 505 40.67 -14.16 -22.60
N TYR A 506 40.57 -15.47 -22.47
CA TYR A 506 41.70 -16.30 -22.05
C TYR A 506 42.89 -16.14 -22.98
N GLU A 507 42.69 -16.27 -24.30
CA GLU A 507 43.73 -16.10 -25.31
C GLU A 507 44.37 -14.69 -25.26
N HIS A 508 43.53 -13.69 -25.05
CA HIS A 508 44.00 -12.29 -24.89
C HIS A 508 44.92 -12.13 -23.66
N LEU A 509 44.53 -12.65 -22.51
CA LEU A 509 45.28 -12.54 -21.26
C LEU A 509 46.61 -13.31 -21.33
N ILE A 510 46.61 -14.51 -21.93
CA ILE A 510 47.85 -15.31 -22.15
C ILE A 510 48.82 -14.56 -23.06
N LYS A 511 48.35 -13.94 -24.15
CA LYS A 511 49.23 -13.15 -25.05
C LYS A 511 49.80 -11.93 -24.31
N LYS A 512 49.02 -11.26 -23.54
CA LYS A 512 49.44 -10.10 -22.73
C LYS A 512 50.53 -10.50 -21.71
N MET A 513 50.34 -11.62 -21.01
CA MET A 513 51.32 -12.13 -20.03
C MET A 513 52.64 -12.52 -20.68
N LYS A 514 52.64 -13.09 -21.90
CA LYS A 514 53.84 -13.46 -22.63
C LYS A 514 54.62 -12.27 -23.20
N ALA A 515 53.93 -11.12 -23.34
CA ALA A 515 54.53 -9.90 -23.87
C ALA A 515 55.16 -8.98 -22.77
N MET A 516 54.88 -9.27 -21.51
CA MET A 516 55.47 -8.63 -20.32
C MET A 516 56.73 -9.39 -19.89
#